data_d6c7b87cc8a4f7c7a88803000193b24b
#
_entry.id   d6c7b87cc8a4f7c7a88803000193b24b
#
_cell.length_a   1.000
_cell.length_b   1.000
_cell.length_c   1.000
_cell.angle_alpha   90.00
_cell.angle_beta   90.00
_cell.angle_gamma   90.00
#
_symmetry.space_group_name_H-M   'P 1'
#
loop_
_entity.id
_entity.type
_entity.pdbx_description
1 polymer ?
#
loop_
_entity_poly.entity_id
_entity_poly.type
_entity_poly.pdbx_seq_one_letter_code
_entity_poly.pdbx_strand_id
1 'polypeptide(L)' 'MIEIPGYRILRQLGRGGMATVYLAIQQSVDREVALKIMNPALLADANFGERFLREARIAAKLHHR' A
#
# COMPACT_ATOMS: atom_id res chain seq x y z
N MET A 1 -0.46 -15.44 -0.42
CA MET A 1 -1.17 -14.30 -1.04
C MET A 1 -1.43 -13.23 0.00
N ILE A 2 -1.25 -11.97 -0.36
CA ILE A 2 -1.47 -10.84 0.54
C ILE A 2 -2.95 -10.49 0.55
N GLU A 3 -3.48 -10.33 1.75
CA GLU A 3 -4.86 -9.89 1.93
C GLU A 3 -4.89 -8.61 2.74
N ILE A 4 -5.50 -7.58 2.18
CA ILE A 4 -5.66 -6.30 2.83
C ILE A 4 -7.15 -6.06 3.01
N PRO A 5 -7.65 -5.95 4.24
CA PRO A 5 -9.08 -5.72 4.46
C PRO A 5 -9.57 -4.48 3.72
N GLY A 6 -10.67 -4.63 3.02
CA GLY A 6 -11.25 -3.53 2.24
C GLY A 6 -10.69 -3.36 0.85
N TYR A 7 -9.70 -4.17 0.47
CA TYR A 7 -9.06 -4.07 -0.86
C TYR A 7 -8.99 -5.44 -1.50
N ARG A 8 -9.24 -5.48 -2.79
CA ARG A 8 -9.05 -6.69 -3.57
C ARG A 8 -7.83 -6.51 -4.47
N ILE A 9 -6.79 -7.29 -4.22
CA ILE A 9 -5.56 -7.21 -4.99
C ILE A 9 -5.77 -7.83 -6.36
N LEU A 10 -5.46 -7.08 -7.42
CA LEU A 10 -5.59 -7.56 -8.79
C LEU A 10 -4.28 -8.07 -9.36
N ARG A 11 -3.22 -7.28 -9.24
CA ARG A 11 -1.91 -7.70 -9.74
C ARG A 11 -0.82 -6.79 -9.20
N GLN A 12 0.42 -7.26 -9.31
CA GLN A 12 1.58 -6.48 -8.91
C GLN A 12 1.97 -5.52 -10.03
N LEU A 13 2.16 -4.26 -9.68
CA LEU A 13 2.58 -3.22 -10.62
C LEU A 13 4.08 -3.01 -10.60
N GLY A 14 4.71 -3.14 -9.45
CA GLY A 14 6.13 -2.93 -9.31
C GLY A 14 6.66 -3.45 -8.00
N ARG A 15 7.97 -3.62 -7.92
CA ARG A 15 8.62 -4.13 -6.74
C ARG A 15 9.97 -3.47 -6.55
N GLY A 16 10.23 -3.01 -5.34
CA GLY A 16 11.53 -2.45 -4.95
C GLY A 16 12.01 -3.09 -3.66
N GLY A 17 13.17 -2.66 -3.18
CA GLY A 17 13.72 -3.17 -1.93
C GLY A 17 12.91 -2.80 -0.70
N MET A 18 12.20 -1.68 -0.75
CA MET A 18 11.44 -1.16 0.39
C MET A 18 9.98 -1.53 0.35
N ALA A 19 9.42 -1.65 -0.85
CA ALA A 19 7.97 -1.84 -0.99
C ALA A 19 7.63 -2.53 -2.29
N THR A 20 6.42 -3.07 -2.33
CA THR A 20 5.82 -3.60 -3.55
C THR A 20 4.53 -2.85 -3.80
N VAL A 21 4.27 -2.50 -5.05
CA VAL A 21 3.06 -1.76 -5.43
C VAL A 21 2.12 -2.70 -6.16
N TYR A 22 0.87 -2.72 -5.73
CA TYR A 22 -0.17 -3.54 -6.32
C TYR A 22 -1.29 -2.70 -6.88
N LEU A 23 -1.86 -3.16 -7.99
CA LEU A 23 -3.15 -2.65 -8.44
C LEU A 23 -4.23 -3.37 -7.64
N ALA A 24 -5.16 -2.62 -7.08
CA ALA A 24 -6.21 -3.18 -6.25
C ALA A 24 -7.50 -2.42 -6.43
N ILE A 25 -8.59 -3.02 -5.98
CA ILE A 25 -9.90 -2.36 -5.91
C ILE A 25 -10.16 -1.97 -4.46
N GLN A 26 -10.40 -0.70 -4.23
CA GLN A 26 -10.88 -0.23 -2.93
C GLN A 26 -12.38 -0.52 -2.89
N GLN A 27 -12.76 -1.53 -2.14
CA GLN A 27 -14.11 -2.10 -2.22
C GLN A 27 -15.21 -1.14 -1.76
N SER A 28 -14.89 -0.29 -0.80
CA SER A 28 -15.89 0.63 -0.25
C SER A 28 -16.43 1.62 -1.29
N VAL A 29 -15.62 1.95 -2.30
CA VAL A 29 -15.99 2.92 -3.34
C VAL A 29 -15.83 2.34 -4.74
N ASP A 30 -15.52 1.05 -4.84
CA ASP A 30 -15.37 0.34 -6.11
C ASP A 30 -14.43 1.06 -7.06
N ARG A 31 -13.24 1.41 -6.56
CA ARG A 31 -12.28 2.21 -7.32
C ARG A 31 -10.94 1.52 -7.39
N GLU A 32 -10.29 1.60 -8.55
CA GLU A 32 -8.93 1.12 -8.70
C GLU A 32 -7.96 2.05 -7.99
N VAL A 33 -7.04 1.46 -7.24
CA VAL A 33 -6.02 2.21 -6.51
C VAL A 33 -4.68 1.49 -6.62
N ALA A 34 -3.60 2.21 -6.44
CA ALA A 34 -2.28 1.64 -6.29
C ALA A 34 -1.97 1.51 -4.80
N LEU A 35 -1.77 0.29 -4.33
CA LEU A 35 -1.43 0.02 -2.94
C LEU A 35 0.07 -0.21 -2.82
N LYS A 36 0.72 0.59 -2.01
CA LYS A 36 2.14 0.42 -1.72
C LYS A 36 2.26 -0.33 -0.40
N ILE A 37 2.78 -1.54 -0.46
CA ILE A 37 2.92 -2.40 0.72
C ILE A 37 4.39 -2.50 1.06
N MET A 38 4.75 -2.04 2.26
CA MET A 38 6.13 -2.01 2.71
C MET A 38 6.63 -3.40 3.05
N ASN A 39 7.93 -3.62 2.80
CA ASN A 39 8.58 -4.88 3.15
C ASN A 39 8.51 -5.07 4.67
N PRO A 40 7.94 -6.20 5.16
CA PRO A 40 7.82 -6.42 6.60
C PRO A 40 9.14 -6.39 7.35
N ALA A 41 10.24 -6.74 6.71
CA ALA A 41 11.55 -6.72 7.36
C ALA A 41 11.94 -5.32 7.81
N LEU A 42 11.41 -4.28 7.18
CA LEU A 42 11.73 -2.90 7.53
C LEU A 42 10.95 -2.40 8.74
N LEU A 43 9.92 -3.12 9.15
CA LEU A 43 9.10 -2.73 10.30
C LEU A 43 9.87 -2.86 11.62
N ALA A 44 11.02 -3.54 11.62
CA ALA A 44 11.88 -3.63 12.80
C ALA A 44 12.60 -2.32 13.10
N ASP A 45 12.71 -1.42 12.13
CA ASP A 45 13.36 -0.13 12.29
C ASP A 45 12.41 0.85 12.99
N ALA A 46 12.87 1.45 14.08
CA ALA A 46 12.04 2.36 14.87
C ALA A 46 11.58 3.57 14.07
N ASN A 47 12.42 4.05 13.16
CA ASN A 47 12.07 5.22 12.34
C ASN A 47 11.16 4.86 11.18
N PHE A 48 11.10 3.61 10.83
CA PHE A 48 10.33 3.16 9.68
C PHE A 48 8.83 3.29 9.88
N GLY A 49 8.36 3.08 11.10
CA GLY A 49 6.93 3.17 11.39
C GLY A 49 6.33 4.52 11.02
N GLU A 50 7.04 5.60 11.34
CA GLU A 50 6.58 6.95 10.98
C GLU A 50 6.57 7.16 9.48
N ARG A 51 7.61 6.69 8.80
CA ARG A 51 7.70 6.80 7.35
C ARG A 51 6.59 6.02 6.67
N PHE A 52 6.29 4.85 7.19
CA PHE A 52 5.21 4.02 6.66
C PHE A 52 3.88 4.75 6.74
N LEU A 53 3.57 5.33 7.90
CA LEU A 53 2.33 6.06 8.07
C LEU A 53 2.25 7.29 7.18
N ARG A 54 3.38 7.97 7.02
CA ARG A 54 3.43 9.15 6.16
C ARG A 54 3.15 8.78 4.72
N GLU A 55 3.77 7.72 4.22
CA GLU A 55 3.58 7.30 2.83
C GLU A 55 2.16 6.79 2.59
N ALA A 56 1.60 6.10 3.55
CA ALA A 56 0.22 5.64 3.45
C ALA A 56 -0.74 6.82 3.34
N ARG A 57 -0.50 7.89 4.11
CA ARG A 57 -1.31 9.10 4.03
C ARG A 57 -1.19 9.77 2.67
N ILE A 58 0.02 9.83 2.13
CA ILE A 58 0.24 10.43 0.81
C ILE A 58 -0.50 9.65 -0.25
N ALA A 59 -0.41 8.32 -0.21
CA ALA A 59 -1.10 7.46 -1.17
C ALA A 59 -2.61 7.65 -1.08
N ALA A 60 -3.16 7.73 0.13
CA ALA A 60 -4.58 7.96 0.33
C ALA A 60 -5.01 9.30 -0.28
N LYS A 61 -4.19 10.34 -0.10
CA LYS A 61 -4.47 11.66 -0.68
C LYS A 61 -4.51 11.61 -2.20
N LEU A 62 -3.59 10.88 -2.81
CA LEU A 62 -3.53 10.78 -4.26
C LEU A 62 -4.77 10.13 -4.85
N HIS A 63 -5.38 9.23 -4.13
CA HIS A 63 -6.55 8.49 -4.59
C HIS A 63 -7.86 9.01 -4.03
N HIS A 64 -7.78 9.96 -3.14
CA HIS A 64 -8.95 10.49 -2.46
C HIS A 64 -9.39 11.77 -3.17
N ARG A 65 -10.14 11.59 -4.19
CA ARG A 65 -10.59 12.73 -4.98
C ARG A 65 -12.09 12.78 -5.05
#